data_0a8b4acb7b54126627bfa92258204fc5
#
_entry.id   0a8b4acb7b54126627bfa92258204fc5
#
_cell.length_a   1.000
_cell.length_b   1.000
_cell.length_c   1.000
_cell.angle_alpha   90.00
_cell.angle_beta   90.00
_cell.angle_gamma   90.00
#
_symmetry.space_group_name_H-M   'P 1'
#
loop_
_entity.id
_entity.type
_entity.pdbx_description
1 polymer ?
#
loop_
_entity_poly.entity_id
_entity_poly.type
_entity_poly.pdbx_seq_one_letter_code
_entity_poly.pdbx_strand_id
1 'polypeptide(L)'
;MNRIDAILMLNIEQIKLGKMAIKLIFFFAIYICFPYILNAQPWPQPVLPDTASYGQYTSRTMHLLQTSTPETPNTVKILVYGQSISVQDWWKEVKTTIQNRFPNANLIMENKAIGGFASQMLCKTVEMDVSTFYPDLVLLHIYGSNQLYDSVLFTIRSRTAAEVAIQTDHYTGESAWSDTMSYHFLPAMAEKYKCDLINIRDPWKKYLNDHQLKPKDLLKDDVHLNKYGEFLMAELIKPFFQYKSKYKPDPFGLCTTLKAGKDFKIWKGKLELPFSGNRVDLIWHERGASAKAKVLLDGQKPSTFQGTYFMTRPYSVNGKAWPWDLPAMIHIDRKTPWVEEEWTCKFTEVTAPFEDFSFEISGSVTGTDGAGKCSEDFVSKSGRVIIEKGDAEKGGDWHLNRSWKVLKTTVNTGDEVKWKTYSISSDVWQPGSVGDEKGISTLFKGVPNTSHQLVLIPDKNEKLPISEIKVYRPFYNR
;
A
#
# COMPACT_ATOMS: atom_id res chain seq x y z
N MET A 1 -13.42 67.91 49.60
CA MET A 1 -13.38 67.44 48.20
C MET A 1 -14.49 68.13 47.46
N ASN A 2 -14.15 69.10 46.61
CA ASN A 2 -15.13 69.99 45.97
C ASN A 2 -15.91 69.23 44.87
N ARG A 3 -17.19 69.67 44.69
CA ARG A 3 -18.10 69.06 43.66
C ARG A 3 -17.50 69.03 42.23
N ILE A 4 -16.49 69.85 41.96
CA ILE A 4 -15.78 69.91 40.68
C ILE A 4 -14.85 68.69 40.49
N ASP A 5 -14.18 68.22 41.57
CA ASP A 5 -13.26 67.08 41.51
C ASP A 5 -14.00 65.78 41.30
N ALA A 6 -15.23 65.65 41.82
CA ALA A 6 -16.06 64.46 41.61
C ALA A 6 -16.58 64.36 40.16
N ILE A 7 -16.90 65.48 39.52
CA ILE A 7 -17.35 65.52 38.11
C ILE A 7 -16.18 65.21 37.14
N LEU A 8 -14.96 65.72 37.48
CA LEU A 8 -13.76 65.42 36.67
C LEU A 8 -13.37 63.94 36.75
N MET A 9 -13.45 63.29 37.94
CA MET A 9 -13.17 61.87 38.12
C MET A 9 -14.17 61.03 37.39
N LEU A 10 -15.45 61.31 37.42
CA LEU A 10 -16.51 60.59 36.67
C LEU A 10 -16.33 60.70 35.15
N ASN A 11 -15.90 61.84 34.62
CA ASN A 11 -15.62 62.00 33.20
C ASN A 11 -14.36 61.26 32.76
N ILE A 12 -13.33 61.15 33.59
CA ILE A 12 -12.09 60.35 33.28
C ILE A 12 -12.38 58.86 33.28
N GLU A 13 -13.23 58.37 34.19
CA GLU A 13 -13.65 56.97 34.20
C GLU A 13 -14.52 56.58 32.99
N GLN A 14 -15.44 57.45 32.60
CA GLN A 14 -16.29 57.28 31.41
C GLN A 14 -15.43 57.25 30.11
N ILE A 15 -14.41 58.12 30.02
CA ILE A 15 -13.47 58.11 28.87
C ILE A 15 -12.57 56.87 28.87
N LYS A 16 -12.15 56.35 30.04
CA LYS A 16 -11.39 55.11 30.15
C LYS A 16 -12.22 53.89 29.79
N LEU A 17 -13.48 53.81 30.24
CA LEU A 17 -14.44 52.74 29.87
C LEU A 17 -14.77 52.77 28.39
N GLY A 18 -15.00 53.94 27.78
CA GLY A 18 -15.21 54.05 26.33
C GLY A 18 -14.02 53.62 25.49
N LYS A 19 -12.79 53.98 25.88
CA LYS A 19 -11.55 53.52 25.20
C LYS A 19 -11.29 52.02 25.39
N MET A 20 -11.69 51.43 26.52
CA MET A 20 -11.58 49.99 26.77
C MET A 20 -12.63 49.20 25.98
N ALA A 21 -13.87 49.71 25.87
CA ALA A 21 -14.92 49.14 25.04
C ALA A 21 -14.57 49.17 23.55
N ILE A 22 -14.00 50.29 23.06
CA ILE A 22 -13.54 50.41 21.67
C ILE A 22 -12.36 49.43 21.39
N LYS A 23 -11.42 49.28 22.34
CA LYS A 23 -10.34 48.29 22.20
C LYS A 23 -10.86 46.83 22.22
N LEU A 24 -11.87 46.51 23.03
CA LEU A 24 -12.49 45.20 23.06
C LEU A 24 -13.25 44.90 21.76
N ILE A 25 -13.98 45.90 21.23
CA ILE A 25 -14.68 45.75 19.94
C ILE A 25 -13.70 45.58 18.79
N PHE A 26 -12.57 46.30 18.79
CA PHE A 26 -11.51 46.08 17.79
C PHE A 26 -10.82 44.72 17.93
N PHE A 27 -10.58 44.25 19.16
CA PHE A 27 -10.02 42.91 19.40
C PHE A 27 -11.02 41.79 19.01
N PHE A 28 -12.30 41.96 19.30
CA PHE A 28 -13.34 40.99 18.88
C PHE A 28 -13.57 41.03 17.37
N ALA A 29 -13.52 42.19 16.72
CA ALA A 29 -13.61 42.27 15.25
C ALA A 29 -12.41 41.67 14.57
N ILE A 30 -11.19 41.77 15.11
CA ILE A 30 -10.00 41.11 14.62
C ILE A 30 -10.09 39.59 14.87
N TYR A 31 -10.68 39.14 16.00
CA TYR A 31 -10.85 37.71 16.29
C TYR A 31 -11.96 37.02 15.46
N ILE A 32 -12.96 37.78 15.00
CA ILE A 32 -14.03 37.27 14.12
C ILE A 32 -13.59 37.28 12.65
N CYS A 33 -12.66 38.14 12.25
CA CYS A 33 -12.10 38.17 10.89
C CYS A 33 -10.92 37.20 10.67
N PHE A 34 -10.38 36.54 11.72
CA PHE A 34 -9.20 35.70 11.61
C PHE A 34 -9.41 34.20 11.47
N PRO A 35 -10.62 33.62 11.41
CA PRO A 35 -10.74 32.19 11.07
C PRO A 35 -11.12 31.90 9.62
N TYR A 36 -11.14 32.87 8.73
CA TYR A 36 -11.40 32.65 7.29
C TYR A 36 -10.26 33.12 6.38
N ILE A 37 -9.01 32.91 6.79
CA ILE A 37 -8.03 32.54 5.77
C ILE A 37 -8.34 31.07 5.48
N LEU A 38 -9.42 30.80 4.78
CA LEU A 38 -9.53 29.69 3.89
C LEU A 38 -8.21 29.70 3.12
N ASN A 39 -7.39 28.65 3.25
CA ASN A 39 -6.38 28.35 2.25
C ASN A 39 -7.14 28.20 0.94
N ALA A 40 -7.43 29.31 0.28
CA ALA A 40 -7.99 29.30 -1.06
C ALA A 40 -6.97 28.56 -1.88
N GLN A 41 -7.32 27.35 -2.31
CA GLN A 41 -6.50 26.60 -3.24
C GLN A 41 -6.21 27.56 -4.41
N PRO A 42 -4.94 27.75 -4.78
CA PRO A 42 -4.58 28.76 -5.79
C PRO A 42 -5.16 28.45 -7.17
N TRP A 43 -5.75 27.26 -7.33
CA TRP A 43 -6.26 26.77 -8.61
C TRP A 43 -7.76 26.50 -8.58
N PRO A 44 -8.45 26.69 -9.73
CA PRO A 44 -9.88 26.42 -9.84
C PRO A 44 -10.22 24.97 -9.48
N GLN A 45 -11.39 24.76 -8.89
CA GLN A 45 -11.90 23.41 -8.62
C GLN A 45 -12.37 22.75 -9.91
N PRO A 46 -12.07 21.44 -10.13
CA PRO A 46 -12.56 20.72 -11.29
C PRO A 46 -14.07 20.44 -11.19
N VAL A 47 -14.72 20.30 -12.34
CA VAL A 47 -16.00 19.62 -12.43
C VAL A 47 -15.75 18.13 -12.10
N LEU A 48 -16.40 17.65 -11.04
CA LEU A 48 -16.18 16.28 -10.58
C LEU A 48 -16.68 15.25 -11.61
N PRO A 49 -15.99 14.10 -11.74
CA PRO A 49 -16.43 13.03 -12.63
C PRO A 49 -17.73 12.40 -12.14
N ASP A 50 -18.44 11.72 -13.04
CA ASP A 50 -19.54 10.85 -12.64
C ASP A 50 -19.02 9.72 -11.75
N THR A 51 -19.50 9.68 -10.53
CA THR A 51 -19.11 8.69 -9.53
C THR A 51 -20.14 7.56 -9.38
N ALA A 52 -21.14 7.46 -10.25
CA ALA A 52 -22.26 6.53 -10.09
C ALA A 52 -21.80 5.07 -9.94
N SER A 53 -20.76 4.66 -10.68
CA SER A 53 -20.18 3.31 -10.64
C SER A 53 -19.16 3.10 -9.52
N TYR A 54 -18.59 4.17 -8.94
CA TYR A 54 -17.55 4.04 -7.92
C TYR A 54 -18.05 3.32 -6.67
N GLY A 55 -17.23 2.45 -6.12
CA GLY A 55 -17.54 1.64 -4.95
C GLY A 55 -18.28 0.33 -5.26
N GLN A 56 -18.49 -0.02 -6.53
CA GLN A 56 -19.12 -1.28 -6.91
C GLN A 56 -18.25 -2.48 -6.53
N TYR A 57 -16.97 -2.41 -6.80
CA TYR A 57 -15.99 -3.48 -6.55
C TYR A 57 -15.06 -3.19 -5.38
N THR A 58 -15.21 -2.03 -4.72
CA THR A 58 -14.43 -1.61 -3.56
C THR A 58 -15.32 -1.32 -2.34
N SER A 59 -16.49 -1.94 -2.32
CA SER A 59 -17.53 -1.71 -1.31
C SER A 59 -17.13 -2.20 0.08
N ARG A 60 -16.25 -3.22 0.20
CA ARG A 60 -15.75 -3.71 1.49
C ARG A 60 -14.90 -2.63 2.17
N THR A 61 -13.94 -2.05 1.46
CA THR A 61 -13.10 -0.98 2.00
C THR A 61 -13.92 0.23 2.42
N MET A 62 -14.88 0.66 1.57
CA MET A 62 -15.75 1.80 1.89
C MET A 62 -16.66 1.49 3.09
N HIS A 63 -17.12 0.26 3.23
CA HIS A 63 -17.91 -0.18 4.39
C HIS A 63 -17.07 -0.15 5.68
N LEU A 64 -15.84 -0.67 5.66
CA LEU A 64 -14.92 -0.62 6.80
C LEU A 64 -14.64 0.81 7.26
N LEU A 65 -14.39 1.73 6.31
CA LEU A 65 -14.22 3.16 6.61
C LEU A 65 -15.47 3.74 7.28
N GLN A 66 -16.65 3.52 6.69
CA GLN A 66 -17.92 4.11 7.13
C GLN A 66 -18.41 3.57 8.46
N THR A 67 -18.17 2.30 8.78
CA THR A 67 -18.68 1.64 10.00
C THR A 67 -17.73 1.75 11.19
N SER A 68 -16.60 2.41 11.03
CA SER A 68 -15.68 2.69 12.14
C SER A 68 -16.32 3.64 13.15
N THR A 69 -16.20 3.28 14.44
CA THR A 69 -16.62 4.14 15.56
C THR A 69 -15.43 4.40 16.49
N PRO A 70 -15.50 5.38 17.39
CA PRO A 70 -14.45 5.60 18.39
C PRO A 70 -14.17 4.37 19.27
N GLU A 71 -15.22 3.59 19.57
CA GLU A 71 -15.15 2.41 20.44
C GLU A 71 -14.64 1.18 19.68
N THR A 72 -14.95 1.09 18.38
CA THR A 72 -14.59 -0.04 17.52
C THR A 72 -14.04 0.45 16.18
N PRO A 73 -12.83 1.04 16.16
CA PRO A 73 -12.20 1.51 14.95
C PRO A 73 -11.79 0.33 14.06
N ASN A 74 -12.17 0.37 12.78
CA ASN A 74 -11.62 -0.56 11.81
C ASN A 74 -10.24 -0.10 11.37
N THR A 75 -9.26 -1.00 11.34
CA THR A 75 -8.00 -0.75 10.62
C THR A 75 -8.24 -0.96 9.13
N VAL A 76 -7.96 0.05 8.33
CA VAL A 76 -8.12 0.03 6.86
C VAL A 76 -6.78 0.33 6.21
N LYS A 77 -6.28 -0.63 5.43
CA LYS A 77 -4.98 -0.57 4.77
C LYS A 77 -5.15 -0.25 3.30
N ILE A 78 -4.63 0.89 2.86
CA ILE A 78 -4.67 1.34 1.45
C ILE A 78 -3.25 1.42 0.92
N LEU A 79 -3.01 0.84 -0.25
CA LEU A 79 -1.73 0.87 -0.92
C LEU A 79 -1.82 1.65 -2.23
N VAL A 80 -1.02 2.70 -2.38
CA VAL A 80 -0.74 3.31 -3.67
C VAL A 80 0.37 2.51 -4.34
N TYR A 81 0.08 1.97 -5.53
CA TYR A 81 1.01 1.11 -6.25
C TYR A 81 1.06 1.48 -7.72
N GLY A 82 2.25 1.55 -8.28
CA GLY A 82 2.42 1.96 -9.67
C GLY A 82 3.79 2.54 -9.97
N GLN A 83 3.85 3.45 -10.93
CA GLN A 83 5.10 4.05 -11.39
C GLN A 83 5.20 5.54 -10.99
N SER A 84 6.00 6.32 -11.70
CA SER A 84 6.43 7.66 -11.29
C SER A 84 5.31 8.65 -10.97
N ILE A 85 4.16 8.59 -11.65
CA ILE A 85 3.01 9.43 -11.33
C ILE A 85 2.45 9.08 -9.96
N SER A 86 2.42 7.80 -9.60
CA SER A 86 1.99 7.34 -8.28
C SER A 86 2.99 7.70 -7.16
N VAL A 87 4.28 7.89 -7.47
CA VAL A 87 5.30 8.35 -6.50
C VAL A 87 5.05 9.79 -6.06
N GLN A 88 4.44 10.62 -6.92
CA GLN A 88 4.21 12.04 -6.65
C GLN A 88 3.22 12.26 -5.51
N ASP A 89 3.24 13.45 -4.89
CA ASP A 89 2.61 13.73 -3.59
C ASP A 89 1.07 13.85 -3.58
N TRP A 90 0.38 13.77 -4.70
CA TRP A 90 -1.08 13.87 -4.79
C TRP A 90 -1.83 12.92 -3.84
N TRP A 91 -1.29 11.74 -3.57
CA TRP A 91 -1.91 10.76 -2.67
C TRP A 91 -1.95 11.19 -1.21
N LYS A 92 -1.08 12.11 -0.78
CA LYS A 92 -1.08 12.66 0.58
C LYS A 92 -2.33 13.50 0.84
N GLU A 93 -2.75 14.28 -0.16
CA GLU A 93 -4.01 15.04 -0.12
C GLU A 93 -5.23 14.12 -0.09
N VAL A 94 -5.20 13.04 -0.88
CA VAL A 94 -6.23 12.00 -0.85
C VAL A 94 -6.30 11.35 0.52
N LYS A 95 -5.16 10.99 1.12
CA LYS A 95 -5.08 10.44 2.49
C LYS A 95 -5.72 11.36 3.51
N THR A 96 -5.35 12.64 3.49
CA THR A 96 -5.93 13.68 4.39
C THR A 96 -7.45 13.75 4.22
N THR A 97 -7.95 13.71 2.99
CA THR A 97 -9.38 13.72 2.71
C THR A 97 -10.10 12.48 3.28
N ILE A 98 -9.50 11.29 3.15
CA ILE A 98 -10.06 10.06 3.72
C ILE A 98 -10.10 10.16 5.25
N GLN A 99 -9.01 10.62 5.88
CA GLN A 99 -8.94 10.81 7.34
C GLN A 99 -10.00 11.78 7.86
N ASN A 100 -10.20 12.90 7.16
CA ASN A 100 -11.22 13.89 7.53
C ASN A 100 -12.66 13.36 7.32
N ARG A 101 -12.89 12.56 6.28
CA ARG A 101 -14.20 12.00 5.96
C ARG A 101 -14.58 10.84 6.88
N PHE A 102 -13.60 10.06 7.32
CA PHE A 102 -13.78 8.88 8.15
C PHE A 102 -12.87 8.93 9.40
N PRO A 103 -13.09 9.90 10.30
CA PRO A 103 -12.14 10.21 11.38
C PRO A 103 -12.00 9.09 12.42
N ASN A 104 -12.96 8.16 12.48
CA ASN A 104 -12.92 7.04 13.42
C ASN A 104 -12.19 5.80 12.87
N ALA A 105 -11.85 5.78 11.57
CA ALA A 105 -11.09 4.68 10.99
C ALA A 105 -9.59 4.81 11.30
N ASN A 106 -8.96 3.69 11.68
CA ASN A 106 -7.51 3.61 11.76
C ASN A 106 -6.95 3.41 10.35
N LEU A 107 -6.69 4.52 9.63
CA LEU A 107 -6.21 4.50 8.25
C LEU A 107 -4.69 4.31 8.19
N ILE A 108 -4.26 3.21 7.61
CA ILE A 108 -2.87 2.95 7.23
C ILE A 108 -2.77 3.06 5.71
N MET A 109 -2.23 4.17 5.21
CA MET A 109 -2.04 4.39 3.78
C MET A 109 -0.56 4.56 3.46
N GLU A 110 -0.03 3.66 2.63
CA GLU A 110 1.35 3.63 2.18
C GLU A 110 1.45 3.79 0.66
N ASN A 111 2.61 4.26 0.22
CA ASN A 111 2.96 4.33 -1.19
C ASN A 111 4.20 3.47 -1.44
N LYS A 112 4.03 2.44 -2.27
CA LYS A 112 5.11 1.54 -2.71
C LYS A 112 5.37 1.62 -4.21
N ALA A 113 4.90 2.69 -4.86
CA ALA A 113 5.19 2.95 -6.27
C ALA A 113 6.69 3.16 -6.51
N ILE A 114 7.16 2.82 -7.70
CA ILE A 114 8.57 2.92 -8.08
C ILE A 114 8.69 3.71 -9.38
N GLY A 115 9.39 4.85 -9.33
CA GLY A 115 9.63 5.67 -10.51
C GLY A 115 10.37 4.88 -11.61
N GLY A 116 9.94 5.05 -12.86
CA GLY A 116 10.52 4.35 -14.01
C GLY A 116 10.09 2.88 -14.18
N PHE A 117 9.36 2.29 -13.21
CA PHE A 117 8.89 0.91 -13.33
C PHE A 117 7.54 0.85 -14.05
N ALA A 118 7.56 0.24 -15.23
CA ALA A 118 6.36 -0.15 -15.95
C ALA A 118 5.91 -1.57 -15.53
N SER A 119 4.85 -2.09 -16.13
CA SER A 119 4.33 -3.45 -15.85
C SER A 119 5.41 -4.53 -16.00
N GLN A 120 6.38 -4.31 -16.92
CA GLN A 120 7.52 -5.21 -17.15
C GLN A 120 8.39 -5.41 -15.90
N MET A 121 8.50 -4.39 -15.05
CA MET A 121 9.27 -4.44 -13.82
C MET A 121 8.39 -4.72 -12.61
N LEU A 122 7.20 -4.09 -12.55
CA LEU A 122 6.29 -4.24 -11.41
C LEU A 122 5.73 -5.66 -11.27
N CYS A 123 5.66 -6.44 -12.36
CA CYS A 123 5.26 -7.85 -12.29
C CYS A 123 6.24 -8.70 -11.43
N LYS A 124 7.49 -8.25 -11.26
CA LYS A 124 8.49 -8.91 -10.41
C LYS A 124 8.39 -8.48 -8.94
N THR A 125 7.95 -7.24 -8.67
CA THR A 125 7.93 -6.68 -7.32
C THR A 125 6.57 -6.78 -6.63
N VAL A 126 5.49 -6.97 -7.39
CA VAL A 126 4.12 -6.96 -6.87
C VAL A 126 3.90 -7.94 -5.72
N GLU A 127 4.50 -9.11 -5.75
CA GLU A 127 4.33 -10.08 -4.69
C GLU A 127 5.02 -9.63 -3.40
N MET A 128 6.26 -9.11 -3.48
CA MET A 128 6.96 -8.61 -2.30
C MET A 128 6.35 -7.33 -1.73
N ASP A 129 5.75 -6.49 -2.57
CA ASP A 129 5.21 -5.21 -2.15
C ASP A 129 3.77 -5.31 -1.63
N VAL A 130 2.90 -5.95 -2.42
CA VAL A 130 1.47 -5.99 -2.17
C VAL A 130 1.12 -7.12 -1.21
N SER A 131 1.67 -8.33 -1.43
CA SER A 131 1.32 -9.49 -0.59
C SER A 131 1.85 -9.36 0.84
N THR A 132 3.01 -8.72 1.05
CA THR A 132 3.55 -8.47 2.39
C THR A 132 2.74 -7.42 3.15
N PHE A 133 2.36 -6.34 2.51
CA PHE A 133 1.52 -5.29 3.10
C PHE A 133 0.09 -5.79 3.31
N TYR A 134 -0.43 -6.59 2.39
CA TYR A 134 -1.77 -7.17 2.38
C TYR A 134 -2.86 -6.12 2.59
N PRO A 135 -3.04 -5.20 1.62
CA PRO A 135 -3.97 -4.08 1.75
C PRO A 135 -5.43 -4.52 1.66
N ASP A 136 -6.35 -3.67 2.13
CA ASP A 136 -7.76 -3.74 1.83
C ASP A 136 -8.06 -3.21 0.44
N LEU A 137 -7.36 -2.14 0.02
CA LEU A 137 -7.49 -1.50 -1.28
C LEU A 137 -6.13 -1.17 -1.90
N VAL A 138 -5.97 -1.47 -3.18
CA VAL A 138 -4.87 -0.99 -4.01
C VAL A 138 -5.37 0.08 -4.96
N LEU A 139 -4.76 1.29 -4.90
CA LEU A 139 -4.87 2.30 -5.96
C LEU A 139 -3.77 2.03 -6.97
N LEU A 140 -4.15 1.56 -8.17
CA LEU A 140 -3.22 1.05 -9.17
C LEU A 140 -3.14 1.98 -10.38
N HIS A 141 -1.91 2.44 -10.69
CA HIS A 141 -1.62 3.24 -11.87
C HIS A 141 -0.30 2.84 -12.51
N ILE A 142 -0.35 2.04 -13.56
CA ILE A 142 0.83 1.54 -14.29
C ILE A 142 0.58 1.53 -15.79
N TYR A 143 1.67 1.55 -16.56
CA TYR A 143 1.68 1.31 -18.00
C TYR A 143 2.61 0.17 -18.37
N GLY A 144 2.79 -0.08 -19.65
CA GLY A 144 3.76 -0.98 -20.23
C GLY A 144 3.10 -2.11 -21.02
N SER A 145 3.63 -3.32 -20.91
CA SER A 145 3.08 -4.49 -21.58
C SER A 145 1.71 -4.87 -21.02
N ASN A 146 0.72 -5.01 -21.89
CA ASN A 146 -0.64 -5.44 -21.53
C ASN A 146 -0.66 -6.81 -20.85
N GLN A 147 0.16 -7.77 -21.35
CA GLN A 147 0.26 -9.10 -20.76
C GLN A 147 0.83 -9.05 -19.34
N LEU A 148 1.82 -8.21 -19.09
CA LEU A 148 2.45 -8.11 -17.77
C LEU A 148 1.61 -7.24 -16.83
N TYR A 149 0.80 -6.31 -17.35
CA TYR A 149 -0.24 -5.63 -16.58
C TYR A 149 -1.28 -6.63 -16.05
N ASP A 150 -1.74 -7.52 -16.92
CA ASP A 150 -2.65 -8.61 -16.57
C ASP A 150 -2.05 -9.50 -15.46
N SER A 151 -0.76 -9.84 -15.57
CA SER A 151 -0.02 -10.59 -14.56
C SER A 151 0.05 -9.88 -13.21
N VAL A 152 0.24 -8.55 -13.17
CA VAL A 152 0.22 -7.76 -11.93
C VAL A 152 -1.15 -7.85 -11.26
N LEU A 153 -2.24 -7.63 -12.00
CA LEU A 153 -3.60 -7.74 -11.46
C LEU A 153 -3.91 -9.16 -10.97
N PHE A 154 -3.57 -10.17 -11.75
CA PHE A 154 -3.74 -11.57 -11.34
C PHE A 154 -3.00 -11.87 -10.03
N THR A 155 -1.76 -11.39 -9.89
CA THR A 155 -0.98 -11.59 -8.66
C THR A 155 -1.64 -10.91 -7.46
N ILE A 156 -2.08 -9.66 -7.58
CA ILE A 156 -2.80 -8.96 -6.51
C ILE A 156 -4.05 -9.76 -6.10
N ARG A 157 -4.88 -10.16 -7.07
CA ARG A 157 -6.18 -10.78 -6.84
C ARG A 157 -6.11 -12.26 -6.46
N SER A 158 -4.97 -12.93 -6.67
CA SER A 158 -4.75 -14.34 -6.27
C SER A 158 -3.92 -14.47 -4.98
N ARG A 159 -3.14 -13.44 -4.62
CA ARG A 159 -2.28 -13.48 -3.42
C ARG A 159 -2.87 -12.74 -2.23
N THR A 160 -3.78 -11.80 -2.47
CA THR A 160 -4.39 -10.99 -1.41
C THR A 160 -5.91 -10.90 -1.56
N ALA A 161 -6.59 -10.60 -0.47
CA ALA A 161 -8.01 -10.24 -0.47
C ALA A 161 -8.22 -8.75 -0.79
N ALA A 162 -7.26 -8.10 -1.43
CA ALA A 162 -7.34 -6.69 -1.76
C ALA A 162 -8.41 -6.41 -2.82
N GLU A 163 -9.20 -5.37 -2.59
CA GLU A 163 -9.95 -4.70 -3.64
C GLU A 163 -9.00 -3.83 -4.45
N VAL A 164 -9.32 -3.54 -5.72
CA VAL A 164 -8.44 -2.76 -6.60
C VAL A 164 -9.24 -1.66 -7.28
N ALA A 165 -8.68 -0.45 -7.28
CA ALA A 165 -9.14 0.67 -8.10
C ALA A 165 -8.05 1.01 -9.12
N ILE A 166 -8.35 0.80 -10.38
CA ILE A 166 -7.47 1.11 -11.50
C ILE A 166 -7.69 2.57 -11.90
N GLN A 167 -6.61 3.33 -12.10
CA GLN A 167 -6.68 4.70 -12.58
C GLN A 167 -6.34 4.75 -14.06
N THR A 168 -7.14 5.50 -14.85
CA THR A 168 -6.72 5.89 -16.20
C THR A 168 -5.65 6.96 -16.11
N ASP A 169 -4.93 7.15 -17.22
CA ASP A 169 -3.86 8.13 -17.28
C ASP A 169 -4.39 9.56 -17.39
N HIS A 170 -3.64 10.52 -16.85
CA HIS A 170 -3.86 11.93 -17.11
C HIS A 170 -3.54 12.27 -18.58
N TYR A 171 -4.01 13.42 -19.06
CA TYR A 171 -3.78 13.82 -20.45
C TYR A 171 -2.52 14.68 -20.56
N THR A 172 -1.53 14.19 -21.30
CA THR A 172 -0.26 14.89 -21.57
C THR A 172 -0.19 15.46 -22.99
N GLY A 173 -1.20 15.16 -23.82
CA GLY A 173 -1.29 15.47 -25.23
C GLY A 173 -1.94 14.32 -26.00
N GLU A 174 -2.10 14.47 -27.31
CA GLU A 174 -2.68 13.43 -28.15
C GLU A 174 -1.76 12.19 -28.19
N SER A 175 -2.35 11.04 -27.91
CA SER A 175 -1.66 9.75 -27.88
C SER A 175 -2.65 8.62 -28.12
N ALA A 176 -2.62 8.03 -29.32
CA ALA A 176 -3.46 6.88 -29.65
C ALA A 176 -3.26 5.69 -28.69
N TRP A 177 -2.03 5.50 -28.20
CA TRP A 177 -1.72 4.47 -27.21
C TRP A 177 -2.41 4.75 -25.87
N SER A 178 -2.29 5.97 -25.33
CA SER A 178 -2.93 6.33 -24.06
C SER A 178 -4.46 6.29 -24.15
N ASP A 179 -5.03 6.63 -25.30
CA ASP A 179 -6.47 6.53 -25.53
C ASP A 179 -6.90 5.06 -25.61
N THR A 180 -6.17 4.20 -26.32
CA THR A 180 -6.42 2.76 -26.34
C THR A 180 -6.35 2.14 -24.95
N MET A 181 -5.34 2.52 -24.15
CA MET A 181 -5.24 2.07 -22.76
C MET A 181 -6.45 2.51 -21.94
N SER A 182 -6.77 3.80 -21.97
CA SER A 182 -7.79 4.39 -21.08
C SER A 182 -9.21 3.98 -21.44
N TYR A 183 -9.52 3.82 -22.74
CA TYR A 183 -10.89 3.58 -23.20
C TYR A 183 -11.20 2.12 -23.55
N HIS A 184 -10.18 1.28 -23.73
CA HIS A 184 -10.39 -0.12 -24.12
C HIS A 184 -9.72 -1.11 -23.16
N PHE A 185 -8.40 -1.00 -22.95
CA PHE A 185 -7.67 -1.99 -22.19
C PHE A 185 -8.00 -1.94 -20.69
N LEU A 186 -7.90 -0.79 -20.03
CA LEU A 186 -8.15 -0.67 -18.61
C LEU A 186 -9.60 -0.99 -18.21
N PRO A 187 -10.64 -0.55 -18.97
CA PRO A 187 -12.01 -1.00 -18.71
C PRO A 187 -12.18 -2.52 -18.82
N ALA A 188 -11.56 -3.16 -19.81
CA ALA A 188 -11.60 -4.62 -19.95
C ALA A 188 -10.91 -5.33 -18.78
N MET A 189 -9.79 -4.80 -18.29
CA MET A 189 -9.10 -5.33 -17.11
C MET A 189 -9.91 -5.11 -15.84
N ALA A 190 -10.54 -3.96 -15.68
CA ALA A 190 -11.42 -3.66 -14.56
C ALA A 190 -12.59 -4.65 -14.48
N GLU A 191 -13.23 -4.94 -15.60
CA GLU A 191 -14.30 -5.94 -15.66
C GLU A 191 -13.79 -7.36 -15.40
N LYS A 192 -12.68 -7.77 -16.05
CA LYS A 192 -12.07 -9.09 -15.88
C LYS A 192 -11.74 -9.39 -14.41
N TYR A 193 -11.14 -8.43 -13.71
CA TYR A 193 -10.65 -8.60 -12.34
C TYR A 193 -11.61 -8.06 -11.28
N LYS A 194 -12.80 -7.58 -11.69
CA LYS A 194 -13.77 -6.95 -10.79
C LYS A 194 -13.10 -5.85 -9.95
N CYS A 195 -12.56 -4.86 -10.65
CA CYS A 195 -11.92 -3.67 -10.10
C CYS A 195 -12.77 -2.45 -10.42
N ASP A 196 -12.77 -1.45 -9.54
CA ASP A 196 -13.31 -0.14 -9.91
C ASP A 196 -12.33 0.58 -10.84
N LEU A 197 -12.86 1.39 -11.76
CA LEU A 197 -12.07 2.21 -12.67
C LEU A 197 -12.26 3.69 -12.33
N ILE A 198 -11.19 4.36 -11.93
CA ILE A 198 -11.16 5.80 -11.69
C ILE A 198 -10.79 6.49 -13.00
N ASN A 199 -11.76 7.11 -13.65
CA ASN A 199 -11.52 7.87 -14.88
C ASN A 199 -10.88 9.22 -14.54
N ILE A 200 -9.60 9.35 -14.81
CA ILE A 200 -8.83 10.60 -14.68
C ILE A 200 -8.79 11.34 -16.01
N ARG A 201 -8.69 10.62 -17.14
CA ARG A 201 -8.38 11.17 -18.45
C ARG A 201 -9.44 12.16 -18.95
N ASP A 202 -10.72 11.80 -18.90
CA ASP A 202 -11.78 12.65 -19.43
C ASP A 202 -11.98 13.92 -18.57
N PRO A 203 -12.12 13.86 -17.25
CA PRO A 203 -12.22 15.07 -16.45
C PRO A 203 -10.95 15.93 -16.50
N TRP A 204 -9.76 15.34 -16.72
CA TRP A 204 -8.54 16.09 -16.96
C TRP A 204 -8.59 16.87 -18.27
N LYS A 205 -8.96 16.22 -19.40
CA LYS A 205 -9.17 16.88 -20.70
C LYS A 205 -10.20 18.02 -20.58
N LYS A 206 -11.31 17.74 -19.88
CA LYS A 206 -12.36 18.73 -19.65
C LYS A 206 -11.82 19.94 -18.86
N TYR A 207 -11.06 19.71 -17.80
CA TYR A 207 -10.47 20.76 -16.97
C TYR A 207 -9.54 21.68 -17.77
N LEU A 208 -8.66 21.10 -18.60
CA LEU A 208 -7.79 21.86 -19.49
C LEU A 208 -8.61 22.75 -20.44
N ASN A 209 -9.66 22.21 -21.04
CA ASN A 209 -10.53 22.94 -21.96
C ASN A 209 -11.31 24.06 -21.24
N ASP A 210 -11.95 23.76 -20.12
CA ASP A 210 -12.76 24.73 -19.37
C ASP A 210 -11.94 25.94 -18.89
N HIS A 211 -10.65 25.73 -18.59
CA HIS A 211 -9.75 26.79 -18.10
C HIS A 211 -8.75 27.29 -19.17
N GLN A 212 -8.91 26.86 -20.43
CA GLN A 212 -8.03 27.25 -21.56
C GLN A 212 -6.54 26.96 -21.28
N LEU A 213 -6.26 25.87 -20.56
CA LEU A 213 -4.93 25.42 -20.22
C LEU A 213 -4.38 24.44 -21.24
N LYS A 214 -3.06 24.38 -21.37
CA LYS A 214 -2.35 23.35 -22.13
C LYS A 214 -1.82 22.26 -21.18
N PRO A 215 -1.60 21.03 -21.65
CA PRO A 215 -1.04 19.96 -20.80
C PRO A 215 0.20 20.40 -20.00
N LYS A 216 1.13 21.12 -20.64
CA LYS A 216 2.36 21.61 -20.03
C LYS A 216 2.15 22.55 -18.81
N ASP A 217 0.97 23.18 -18.68
CA ASP A 217 0.70 24.07 -17.57
C ASP A 217 0.53 23.27 -16.24
N LEU A 218 0.20 21.98 -16.35
CA LEU A 218 0.04 21.06 -15.23
C LEU A 218 1.22 20.09 -15.08
N LEU A 219 2.21 20.16 -15.96
CA LEU A 219 3.35 19.25 -15.99
C LEU A 219 4.66 19.99 -15.72
N LYS A 220 5.61 19.30 -15.09
CA LYS A 220 6.98 19.79 -14.89
C LYS A 220 7.93 19.37 -16.01
N ASP A 221 7.57 18.34 -16.75
CA ASP A 221 8.20 17.81 -17.94
C ASP A 221 7.11 17.23 -18.86
N ASP A 222 7.44 16.40 -19.84
CA ASP A 222 6.46 15.87 -20.78
C ASP A 222 5.44 14.89 -20.18
N VAL A 223 5.67 14.41 -18.94
CA VAL A 223 4.85 13.35 -18.30
C VAL A 223 4.48 13.68 -16.86
N HIS A 224 5.45 14.15 -16.05
CA HIS A 224 5.26 14.25 -14.60
C HIS A 224 4.54 15.53 -14.20
N LEU A 225 3.68 15.40 -13.20
CA LEU A 225 2.88 16.49 -12.67
C LEU A 225 3.76 17.55 -11.99
N ASN A 226 3.45 18.82 -12.20
CA ASN A 226 3.86 19.90 -11.31
C ASN A 226 2.86 20.02 -10.15
N LYS A 227 3.00 21.00 -9.26
CA LYS A 227 2.10 21.16 -8.10
C LYS A 227 0.65 21.40 -8.49
N TYR A 228 0.40 22.05 -9.62
CA TYR A 228 -0.94 22.24 -10.16
C TYR A 228 -1.55 20.92 -10.65
N GLY A 229 -0.77 20.12 -11.36
CA GLY A 229 -1.17 18.77 -11.77
C GLY A 229 -1.40 17.82 -10.60
N GLU A 230 -0.56 17.86 -9.55
CA GLU A 230 -0.77 17.08 -8.33
C GLU A 230 -2.09 17.46 -7.63
N PHE A 231 -2.40 18.75 -7.56
CA PHE A 231 -3.69 19.22 -7.05
C PHE A 231 -4.85 18.62 -7.86
N LEU A 232 -4.84 18.79 -9.19
CA LEU A 232 -5.92 18.28 -10.04
C LEU A 232 -6.07 16.76 -9.89
N MET A 233 -4.96 16.01 -9.90
CA MET A 233 -4.98 14.56 -9.69
C MET A 233 -5.67 14.18 -8.37
N ALA A 234 -5.32 14.87 -7.28
CA ALA A 234 -5.94 14.63 -5.99
C ALA A 234 -7.44 14.92 -6.01
N GLU A 235 -7.85 16.09 -6.57
CA GLU A 235 -9.26 16.49 -6.63
C GLU A 235 -10.12 15.50 -7.45
N LEU A 236 -9.57 14.91 -8.51
CA LEU A 236 -10.27 13.92 -9.33
C LEU A 236 -10.37 12.54 -8.67
N ILE A 237 -9.46 12.21 -7.74
CA ILE A 237 -9.47 10.92 -7.02
C ILE A 237 -10.30 11.00 -5.73
N LYS A 238 -10.32 12.12 -5.02
CA LYS A 238 -11.07 12.31 -3.76
C LYS A 238 -12.54 11.87 -3.81
N PRO A 239 -13.31 12.09 -4.91
CA PRO A 239 -14.70 11.65 -5.01
C PRO A 239 -14.90 10.14 -5.01
N PHE A 240 -13.86 9.37 -5.33
CA PHE A 240 -13.89 7.90 -5.28
C PHE A 240 -14.20 7.37 -3.87
N PHE A 241 -13.65 8.02 -2.84
CA PHE A 241 -13.78 7.58 -1.44
C PHE A 241 -15.13 7.98 -0.82
N GLN A 242 -16.22 7.43 -1.35
CA GLN A 242 -17.58 7.64 -0.86
C GLN A 242 -18.25 6.30 -0.57
N TYR A 243 -18.82 6.15 0.64
CA TYR A 243 -19.66 5.00 0.95
C TYR A 243 -20.98 5.11 0.20
N LYS A 244 -21.41 4.01 -0.41
CA LYS A 244 -22.69 3.90 -1.10
C LYS A 244 -23.45 2.68 -0.59
N SER A 245 -24.53 2.93 0.15
CA SER A 245 -25.36 1.88 0.76
C SER A 245 -26.05 0.95 -0.23
N LYS A 246 -26.12 1.34 -1.52
CA LYS A 246 -26.69 0.49 -2.58
C LYS A 246 -25.85 -0.75 -2.89
N TYR A 247 -24.55 -0.75 -2.56
CA TYR A 247 -23.66 -1.89 -2.78
C TYR A 247 -23.57 -2.77 -1.54
N LYS A 248 -23.62 -4.09 -1.76
CA LYS A 248 -23.41 -5.07 -0.70
C LYS A 248 -21.99 -4.94 -0.15
N PRO A 249 -21.79 -4.83 1.18
CA PRO A 249 -20.46 -4.97 1.76
C PRO A 249 -19.85 -6.32 1.39
N ASP A 250 -18.62 -6.32 0.91
CA ASP A 250 -17.89 -7.54 0.51
C ASP A 250 -18.72 -8.50 -0.38
N PRO A 251 -19.06 -8.10 -1.61
CA PRO A 251 -19.89 -8.91 -2.50
C PRO A 251 -19.20 -10.22 -2.94
N PHE A 252 -17.87 -10.31 -2.77
CA PHE A 252 -17.07 -11.46 -3.18
C PHE A 252 -16.65 -12.37 -2.01
N GLY A 253 -16.99 -12.02 -0.77
CA GLY A 253 -16.58 -12.79 0.40
C GLY A 253 -15.06 -12.83 0.58
N LEU A 254 -14.40 -11.68 0.38
CA LEU A 254 -12.94 -11.56 0.49
C LEU A 254 -12.45 -11.64 1.94
N CYS A 255 -13.31 -11.31 2.90
CA CYS A 255 -12.99 -11.40 4.33
C CYS A 255 -14.22 -11.83 5.13
N THR A 256 -14.09 -12.94 5.84
CA THR A 256 -15.14 -13.43 6.75
C THR A 256 -14.69 -13.23 8.19
N THR A 257 -15.51 -12.58 9.01
CA THR A 257 -15.30 -12.47 10.46
C THR A 257 -16.18 -13.49 11.17
N LEU A 258 -15.56 -14.41 11.89
CA LEU A 258 -16.19 -15.44 12.70
C LEU A 258 -16.14 -15.02 14.18
N LYS A 259 -17.26 -15.16 14.90
CA LYS A 259 -17.38 -14.75 16.30
C LYS A 259 -17.40 -15.94 17.25
N ALA A 260 -16.66 -15.85 18.35
CA ALA A 260 -16.64 -16.87 19.39
C ALA A 260 -18.05 -17.08 20.00
N GLY A 261 -18.38 -18.35 20.24
CA GLY A 261 -19.68 -18.75 20.78
C GLY A 261 -20.81 -18.82 19.76
N LYS A 262 -20.68 -18.13 18.61
CA LYS A 262 -21.66 -18.16 17.51
C LYS A 262 -21.16 -19.02 16.35
N ASP A 263 -20.02 -18.65 15.77
CA ASP A 263 -19.52 -19.25 14.54
C ASP A 263 -18.43 -20.30 14.81
N PHE A 264 -17.79 -20.25 15.96
CA PHE A 264 -16.85 -21.28 16.45
C PHE A 264 -16.93 -21.42 17.97
N LYS A 265 -16.47 -22.57 18.46
CA LYS A 265 -16.38 -22.86 19.90
C LYS A 265 -14.99 -23.37 20.24
N ILE A 266 -14.52 -22.99 21.43
CA ILE A 266 -13.30 -23.55 22.01
C ILE A 266 -13.73 -24.68 22.95
N TRP A 267 -13.37 -25.91 22.58
CA TRP A 267 -13.79 -27.11 23.34
C TRP A 267 -12.59 -27.69 24.12
N LYS A 268 -12.75 -27.85 25.43
CA LYS A 268 -11.65 -28.31 26.33
C LYS A 268 -10.35 -27.54 26.11
N GLY A 269 -10.47 -26.22 25.89
CA GLY A 269 -9.35 -25.33 25.61
C GLY A 269 -8.86 -25.33 24.15
N LYS A 270 -9.20 -26.31 23.32
CA LYS A 270 -8.74 -26.45 21.94
C LYS A 270 -9.72 -25.75 20.97
N LEU A 271 -9.15 -25.08 19.96
CA LEU A 271 -9.91 -24.59 18.80
C LEU A 271 -9.65 -25.50 17.61
N GLU A 272 -10.71 -25.91 16.93
CA GLU A 272 -10.69 -26.56 15.62
C GLU A 272 -11.60 -25.78 14.68
N LEU A 273 -11.06 -25.31 13.56
CA LEU A 273 -11.79 -24.46 12.62
C LEU A 273 -11.51 -24.88 11.17
N PRO A 274 -12.50 -25.42 10.45
CA PRO A 274 -12.40 -25.52 8.99
C PRO A 274 -12.62 -24.14 8.37
N PHE A 275 -11.82 -23.77 7.39
CA PHE A 275 -11.94 -22.51 6.67
C PHE A 275 -11.46 -22.65 5.23
N SER A 276 -11.79 -21.66 4.39
CA SER A 276 -11.23 -21.53 3.04
C SER A 276 -10.65 -20.12 2.88
N GLY A 277 -9.37 -20.05 2.50
CA GLY A 277 -8.65 -18.78 2.36
C GLY A 277 -7.15 -18.94 2.48
N ASN A 278 -6.41 -17.83 2.44
CA ASN A 278 -4.96 -17.85 2.47
C ASN A 278 -4.31 -17.08 3.63
N ARG A 279 -5.13 -16.46 4.50
CA ARG A 279 -4.67 -15.73 5.70
C ARG A 279 -5.70 -15.86 6.82
N VAL A 280 -5.20 -15.99 8.03
CA VAL A 280 -6.02 -15.98 9.26
C VAL A 280 -5.43 -14.99 10.26
N ASP A 281 -6.30 -14.09 10.75
CA ASP A 281 -6.00 -13.21 11.87
C ASP A 281 -6.88 -13.58 13.06
N LEU A 282 -6.30 -13.60 14.25
CA LEU A 282 -7.00 -13.72 15.52
C LEU A 282 -7.22 -12.34 16.13
N ILE A 283 -8.45 -12.07 16.59
CA ILE A 283 -8.77 -10.90 17.41
C ILE A 283 -8.95 -11.40 18.83
N TRP A 284 -8.23 -10.79 19.75
CA TRP A 284 -8.15 -11.24 21.14
C TRP A 284 -8.30 -10.08 22.13
N HIS A 285 -8.72 -10.40 23.35
CA HIS A 285 -8.86 -9.41 24.42
C HIS A 285 -7.56 -9.29 25.21
N GLU A 286 -7.19 -8.06 25.61
CA GLU A 286 -5.97 -7.79 26.42
C GLU A 286 -5.92 -8.57 27.75
N ARG A 287 -7.08 -8.97 28.27
CA ARG A 287 -7.18 -9.85 29.45
C ARG A 287 -6.87 -11.30 29.05
N GLY A 288 -5.64 -11.72 29.16
CA GLY A 288 -5.19 -13.07 28.84
C GLY A 288 -3.94 -13.12 27.99
N ALA A 289 -3.16 -12.03 27.99
CA ALA A 289 -1.91 -11.91 27.24
C ALA A 289 -0.83 -12.98 27.54
N SER A 290 -1.02 -13.83 28.55
CA SER A 290 -0.13 -14.94 28.87
C SER A 290 -0.45 -16.26 28.14
N ALA A 291 -1.60 -16.34 27.44
CA ALA A 291 -1.99 -17.56 26.76
C ALA A 291 -1.01 -17.94 25.64
N LYS A 292 -0.62 -19.19 25.60
CA LYS A 292 0.20 -19.79 24.56
C LYS A 292 -0.53 -20.93 23.90
N ALA A 293 -0.47 -21.03 22.56
CA ALA A 293 -1.05 -22.14 21.85
C ALA A 293 -0.19 -22.60 20.67
N LYS A 294 -0.01 -23.89 20.53
CA LYS A 294 0.56 -24.48 19.32
C LYS A 294 -0.42 -24.29 18.16
N VAL A 295 0.07 -23.84 17.02
CA VAL A 295 -0.71 -23.64 15.80
C VAL A 295 -0.42 -24.79 14.84
N LEU A 296 -1.49 -25.40 14.32
CA LEU A 296 -1.41 -26.39 13.24
C LEU A 296 -2.35 -26.00 12.14
N LEU A 297 -1.86 -26.11 10.91
CA LEU A 297 -2.61 -25.96 9.66
C LEU A 297 -2.52 -27.30 8.92
N ASP A 298 -3.66 -27.94 8.69
CA ASP A 298 -3.75 -29.28 8.08
C ASP A 298 -2.84 -30.31 8.78
N GLY A 299 -2.72 -30.22 10.09
CA GLY A 299 -1.88 -31.10 10.93
C GLY A 299 -0.38 -30.74 10.93
N GLN A 300 0.05 -29.73 10.16
CA GLN A 300 1.45 -29.30 10.06
C GLN A 300 1.68 -27.93 10.70
N LYS A 301 2.92 -27.56 10.96
CA LYS A 301 3.28 -26.20 11.36
C LYS A 301 3.07 -25.22 10.21
N PRO A 302 2.51 -24.01 10.43
CA PRO A 302 2.34 -23.00 9.38
C PRO A 302 3.65 -22.64 8.66
N SER A 303 4.78 -22.63 9.35
CA SER A 303 6.11 -22.35 8.77
C SER A 303 6.58 -23.36 7.72
N THR A 304 5.93 -24.54 7.61
CA THR A 304 6.28 -25.53 6.57
C THR A 304 5.69 -25.19 5.19
N PHE A 305 4.71 -24.28 5.15
CA PHE A 305 4.07 -23.87 3.90
C PHE A 305 4.91 -22.81 3.19
N GLN A 306 5.47 -23.15 2.04
CA GLN A 306 6.34 -22.24 1.27
C GLN A 306 5.65 -20.94 0.83
N GLY A 307 4.33 -20.94 0.72
CA GLY A 307 3.55 -19.74 0.45
C GLY A 307 3.64 -18.66 1.52
N THR A 308 4.00 -19.02 2.78
CA THR A 308 4.15 -18.07 3.88
C THR A 308 5.46 -17.28 3.86
N TYR A 309 6.40 -17.68 2.98
CA TYR A 309 7.68 -17.00 2.85
C TYR A 309 7.59 -15.82 1.89
N PHE A 310 8.22 -14.73 2.29
CA PHE A 310 8.31 -13.47 1.56
C PHE A 310 9.75 -12.98 1.55
N MET A 311 10.03 -11.98 0.72
CA MET A 311 11.32 -11.29 0.76
C MET A 311 11.13 -9.78 0.89
N THR A 312 12.14 -9.12 1.44
CA THR A 312 12.25 -7.67 1.39
C THR A 312 12.70 -7.22 0.01
N ARG A 313 12.45 -5.97 -0.33
CA ARG A 313 13.17 -5.36 -1.46
C ARG A 313 14.66 -5.42 -1.20
N PRO A 314 15.49 -5.71 -2.21
CA PRO A 314 16.92 -5.54 -2.10
C PRO A 314 17.29 -4.08 -1.82
N TYR A 315 18.36 -3.87 -1.05
CA TYR A 315 18.85 -2.53 -0.70
C TYR A 315 20.40 -2.50 -0.70
N SER A 316 20.97 -1.36 -1.06
CA SER A 316 22.41 -1.14 -0.99
C SER A 316 22.86 -0.85 0.44
N VAL A 317 23.90 -1.54 0.91
CA VAL A 317 24.44 -1.36 2.27
C VAL A 317 25.12 -0.02 2.46
N ASN A 318 25.73 0.55 1.41
CA ASN A 318 26.54 1.76 1.49
C ASN A 318 25.72 3.06 1.28
N GLY A 319 24.40 3.01 1.41
CA GLY A 319 23.52 4.19 1.30
C GLY A 319 23.48 4.83 -0.09
N LYS A 320 24.03 4.16 -1.12
CA LYS A 320 23.90 4.60 -2.50
C LYS A 320 22.44 4.50 -2.90
N ALA A 321 21.85 5.61 -3.27
CA ALA A 321 20.46 5.63 -3.75
C ALA A 321 20.40 4.93 -5.12
N TRP A 322 19.82 3.73 -5.10
CA TRP A 322 19.48 2.98 -6.32
C TRP A 322 17.97 2.76 -6.32
N PRO A 323 17.20 3.83 -6.52
CA PRO A 323 15.78 3.78 -6.18
C PRO A 323 14.97 2.92 -7.13
N TRP A 324 15.46 2.59 -8.32
CA TRP A 324 14.56 2.12 -9.36
C TRP A 324 14.64 0.63 -9.65
N ASP A 325 15.84 0.04 -9.61
CA ASP A 325 16.06 -1.26 -10.24
C ASP A 325 16.31 -2.41 -9.26
N LEU A 326 16.80 -2.11 -8.05
CA LEU A 326 17.10 -3.12 -7.05
C LEU A 326 15.91 -4.04 -6.70
N PRO A 327 14.66 -3.54 -6.56
CA PRO A 327 13.53 -4.41 -6.24
C PRO A 327 13.24 -5.50 -7.27
N ALA A 328 13.59 -5.26 -8.54
CA ALA A 328 13.33 -6.20 -9.63
C ALA A 328 14.54 -7.08 -9.98
N MET A 329 15.65 -6.85 -9.29
CA MET A 329 16.95 -7.48 -9.57
C MET A 329 16.98 -8.97 -9.32
N ILE A 330 16.11 -9.47 -8.45
CA ILE A 330 16.16 -10.83 -7.97
C ILE A 330 14.83 -11.49 -8.18
N HIS A 331 14.86 -12.54 -8.96
CA HIS A 331 13.72 -13.42 -9.14
C HIS A 331 13.80 -14.57 -8.15
N ILE A 332 12.66 -14.94 -7.58
CA ILE A 332 12.56 -16.01 -6.63
C ILE A 332 11.74 -17.14 -7.24
N ASP A 333 12.39 -18.25 -7.46
CA ASP A 333 11.71 -19.48 -7.85
C ASP A 333 11.34 -20.29 -6.60
N ARG A 334 10.03 -20.46 -6.37
CA ARG A 334 9.52 -21.27 -5.25
C ARG A 334 9.62 -22.77 -5.49
N LYS A 335 10.19 -23.23 -6.59
CA LYS A 335 10.49 -24.67 -6.80
C LYS A 335 11.49 -25.19 -5.78
N THR A 336 12.47 -24.33 -5.39
CA THR A 336 13.38 -24.65 -4.29
C THR A 336 12.83 -24.05 -2.99
N PRO A 337 12.67 -24.85 -1.91
CA PRO A 337 12.17 -24.36 -0.65
C PRO A 337 13.02 -23.21 -0.08
N TRP A 338 12.35 -22.14 0.31
CA TRP A 338 12.99 -21.02 0.97
C TRP A 338 13.26 -21.33 2.42
N VAL A 339 14.27 -20.64 2.96
CA VAL A 339 14.60 -20.60 4.38
C VAL A 339 14.65 -19.14 4.84
N GLU A 340 14.48 -18.91 6.14
CA GLU A 340 14.65 -17.58 6.71
C GLU A 340 16.13 -17.25 6.75
N GLU A 341 16.55 -16.26 5.97
CA GLU A 341 17.94 -15.83 5.92
C GLU A 341 18.12 -14.42 5.34
N GLU A 342 19.27 -13.84 5.63
CA GLU A 342 19.75 -12.63 4.98
C GLU A 342 20.68 -13.02 3.84
N TRP A 343 20.38 -12.52 2.65
CA TRP A 343 21.15 -12.67 1.44
C TRP A 343 22.05 -11.48 1.19
N THR A 344 23.24 -11.73 0.65
CA THR A 344 24.18 -10.71 0.21
C THR A 344 24.61 -11.02 -1.22
N CYS A 345 24.49 -9.99 -2.10
CA CYS A 345 25.13 -9.94 -3.39
C CYS A 345 26.28 -8.96 -3.30
N LYS A 346 27.52 -9.44 -3.39
CA LYS A 346 28.74 -8.63 -3.31
C LYS A 346 29.36 -8.49 -4.69
N PHE A 347 29.65 -7.28 -5.13
CA PHE A 347 30.34 -7.04 -6.41
C PHE A 347 31.83 -7.29 -6.23
N THR A 348 32.36 -8.25 -6.98
CA THR A 348 33.74 -8.71 -6.84
C THR A 348 34.71 -8.07 -7.83
N GLU A 349 34.23 -7.74 -9.04
CA GLU A 349 35.01 -7.13 -10.10
C GLU A 349 34.14 -6.16 -10.88
N VAL A 350 34.58 -4.92 -11.06
CA VAL A 350 33.91 -3.89 -11.85
C VAL A 350 34.92 -3.39 -12.89
N THR A 351 34.86 -3.92 -14.10
CA THR A 351 35.81 -3.61 -15.19
C THR A 351 35.38 -2.43 -16.03
N ALA A 352 34.04 -2.31 -16.25
CA ALA A 352 33.47 -1.12 -16.86
C ALA A 352 32.37 -0.62 -15.93
N PRO A 353 32.44 0.62 -15.38
CA PRO A 353 31.58 1.08 -14.29
C PRO A 353 30.07 1.10 -14.60
N PHE A 354 29.69 0.77 -15.82
CA PHE A 354 28.27 0.74 -16.24
C PHE A 354 27.89 -0.46 -17.11
N GLU A 355 28.83 -1.35 -17.43
CA GLU A 355 28.60 -2.36 -18.46
C GLU A 355 29.04 -3.77 -18.10
N ASP A 356 30.07 -3.94 -17.28
CA ASP A 356 30.55 -5.26 -16.92
C ASP A 356 31.05 -5.33 -15.46
N PHE A 357 30.49 -6.24 -14.71
CA PHE A 357 30.90 -6.57 -13.34
C PHE A 357 30.53 -8.00 -12.98
N SER A 358 31.28 -8.55 -12.06
CA SER A 358 31.03 -9.86 -11.45
C SER A 358 30.47 -9.69 -10.04
N PHE A 359 29.76 -10.71 -9.57
CA PHE A 359 29.20 -10.72 -8.21
C PHE A 359 29.28 -12.13 -7.60
N GLU A 360 29.25 -12.18 -6.27
CA GLU A 360 29.09 -13.38 -5.48
C GLU A 360 27.79 -13.31 -4.67
N ILE A 361 27.10 -14.44 -4.54
CA ILE A 361 25.90 -14.59 -3.73
C ILE A 361 26.19 -15.44 -2.51
N SER A 362 25.77 -14.96 -1.35
CA SER A 362 25.82 -15.72 -0.10
C SER A 362 24.59 -15.48 0.76
N GLY A 363 24.13 -16.54 1.44
CA GLY A 363 23.05 -16.50 2.43
C GLY A 363 23.61 -16.72 3.85
N SER A 364 23.00 -16.11 4.85
CA SER A 364 23.41 -16.25 6.25
C SER A 364 23.23 -17.67 6.80
N VAL A 365 22.38 -18.47 6.19
CA VAL A 365 22.14 -19.90 6.50
C VAL A 365 22.73 -20.78 5.42
N THR A 366 22.48 -20.45 4.15
CA THR A 366 22.93 -21.21 2.97
C THR A 366 24.46 -21.16 2.79
N GLY A 367 25.13 -20.09 3.24
CA GLY A 367 26.56 -19.85 2.99
C GLY A 367 26.81 -19.35 1.56
N THR A 368 28.00 -19.61 1.02
CA THR A 368 28.38 -19.23 -0.35
C THR A 368 27.56 -20.01 -1.36
N ASP A 369 26.78 -19.28 -2.19
CA ASP A 369 25.79 -19.88 -3.08
C ASP A 369 26.08 -19.67 -4.59
N GLY A 370 27.24 -19.12 -4.92
CA GLY A 370 27.71 -19.01 -6.28
C GLY A 370 28.21 -17.63 -6.66
N ALA A 371 28.72 -17.54 -7.88
CA ALA A 371 29.20 -16.28 -8.49
C ALA A 371 28.70 -16.20 -9.93
N GLY A 372 28.46 -14.98 -10.40
CA GLY A 372 27.93 -14.71 -11.73
C GLY A 372 28.43 -13.38 -12.30
N LYS A 373 28.01 -13.09 -13.54
CA LYS A 373 28.25 -11.83 -14.23
C LYS A 373 26.95 -11.14 -14.55
N CYS A 374 26.94 -9.82 -14.54
CA CYS A 374 25.76 -9.02 -14.84
C CYS A 374 25.25 -9.17 -16.27
N SER A 375 26.10 -9.64 -17.18
CA SER A 375 25.78 -9.87 -18.60
C SER A 375 25.20 -11.24 -18.90
N GLU A 376 25.08 -12.13 -17.89
CA GLU A 376 24.66 -13.52 -18.04
C GLU A 376 23.50 -13.85 -17.11
N ASP A 377 22.71 -14.86 -17.48
CA ASP A 377 21.71 -15.43 -16.57
C ASP A 377 22.44 -16.18 -15.46
N PHE A 378 21.99 -15.99 -14.22
CA PHE A 378 22.56 -16.65 -13.05
C PHE A 378 21.49 -17.37 -12.25
N VAL A 379 21.80 -18.63 -11.92
CA VAL A 379 21.05 -19.43 -10.95
C VAL A 379 22.03 -19.88 -9.88
N SER A 380 21.72 -19.59 -8.63
CA SER A 380 22.58 -19.95 -7.50
C SER A 380 22.66 -21.47 -7.33
N LYS A 381 23.70 -21.97 -6.63
CA LYS A 381 23.90 -23.41 -6.40
C LYS A 381 22.70 -24.04 -5.67
N SER A 382 22.08 -23.33 -4.75
CA SER A 382 20.87 -23.79 -4.07
C SER A 382 19.61 -23.71 -4.94
N GLY A 383 19.64 -22.96 -6.04
CA GLY A 383 18.48 -22.66 -6.87
C GLY A 383 17.51 -21.63 -6.25
N ARG A 384 17.86 -21.01 -5.10
CA ARG A 384 16.98 -20.05 -4.41
C ARG A 384 17.10 -18.64 -4.94
N VAL A 385 18.24 -18.27 -5.51
CA VAL A 385 18.49 -16.96 -6.08
C VAL A 385 18.68 -17.07 -7.58
N ILE A 386 17.86 -16.33 -8.32
CA ILE A 386 17.93 -16.26 -9.78
C ILE A 386 18.08 -14.79 -10.15
N ILE A 387 19.05 -14.47 -10.98
CA ILE A 387 19.26 -13.14 -11.55
C ILE A 387 19.31 -13.33 -13.07
N GLU A 388 18.26 -12.91 -13.75
CA GLU A 388 18.17 -13.05 -15.19
C GLU A 388 18.77 -11.82 -15.87
N LYS A 389 19.46 -12.03 -16.97
CA LYS A 389 19.85 -11.02 -17.92
C LYS A 389 18.59 -10.39 -18.49
N GLY A 390 18.31 -9.15 -18.14
CA GLY A 390 17.02 -8.53 -18.41
C GLY A 390 16.72 -8.40 -19.91
N ASP A 391 15.49 -8.75 -20.27
CA ASP A 391 14.83 -8.41 -21.52
C ASP A 391 13.63 -7.50 -21.21
N ALA A 392 13.73 -6.23 -21.58
CA ALA A 392 12.72 -5.24 -21.28
C ALA A 392 11.34 -5.55 -21.89
N GLU A 393 11.29 -6.33 -22.98
CA GLU A 393 10.04 -6.71 -23.65
C GLU A 393 9.36 -7.92 -22.99
N LYS A 394 10.14 -8.81 -22.38
CA LYS A 394 9.65 -10.03 -21.75
C LYS A 394 9.43 -9.93 -20.24
N GLY A 395 9.63 -8.75 -19.66
CA GLY A 395 9.60 -8.60 -18.21
C GLY A 395 10.74 -9.35 -17.53
N GLY A 396 11.85 -9.46 -18.24
CA GLY A 396 13.10 -10.00 -17.71
C GLY A 396 13.51 -9.25 -16.47
N ASP A 397 14.24 -9.94 -15.62
CA ASP A 397 14.86 -9.33 -14.48
C ASP A 397 15.82 -8.27 -14.98
N TRP A 398 16.08 -7.41 -14.18
CA TRP A 398 16.76 -6.21 -14.30
C TRP A 398 18.17 -6.30 -14.91
N HIS A 399 18.46 -5.35 -15.73
CA HIS A 399 19.80 -4.98 -16.09
C HIS A 399 20.47 -4.21 -14.95
N LEU A 400 21.40 -4.85 -14.22
CA LEU A 400 22.24 -4.18 -13.23
C LEU A 400 22.92 -2.93 -13.80
N ASN A 401 23.21 -2.91 -15.08
CA ASN A 401 23.85 -1.77 -15.73
C ASN A 401 22.89 -0.63 -16.13
N ARG A 402 21.56 -0.84 -16.11
CA ARG A 402 20.60 0.19 -16.53
C ARG A 402 20.52 1.35 -15.53
N SER A 403 20.46 1.06 -14.22
CA SER A 403 20.44 2.10 -13.21
C SER A 403 21.68 2.99 -13.27
N TRP A 404 22.81 2.43 -13.61
CA TRP A 404 24.04 3.21 -13.69
C TRP A 404 24.06 4.14 -14.90
N LYS A 405 23.61 3.63 -16.06
CA LYS A 405 23.44 4.46 -17.27
C LYS A 405 22.47 5.60 -17.04
N VAL A 406 21.36 5.34 -16.37
CA VAL A 406 20.29 6.33 -16.12
C VAL A 406 20.64 7.29 -14.98
N LEU A 407 21.11 6.74 -13.84
CA LEU A 407 21.37 7.51 -12.63
C LEU A 407 22.82 8.03 -12.53
N LYS A 408 23.72 7.56 -13.43
CA LYS A 408 25.17 7.83 -13.38
C LYS A 408 25.77 7.49 -12.00
N THR A 409 25.23 6.49 -11.33
CA THR A 409 25.70 6.06 -10.00
C THR A 409 26.89 5.13 -10.18
N THR A 410 28.00 5.43 -9.53
CA THR A 410 29.20 4.58 -9.56
C THR A 410 29.02 3.39 -8.64
N VAL A 411 29.25 2.19 -9.16
CA VAL A 411 29.40 0.98 -8.37
C VAL A 411 30.87 0.62 -8.30
N ASN A 412 31.31 0.15 -7.15
CA ASN A 412 32.69 -0.22 -6.91
C ASN A 412 32.78 -1.69 -6.51
N THR A 413 33.94 -2.28 -6.76
CA THR A 413 34.31 -3.56 -6.19
C THR A 413 34.19 -3.51 -4.68
N GLY A 414 33.50 -4.48 -4.10
CA GLY A 414 33.19 -4.57 -2.67
C GLY A 414 31.87 -3.95 -2.24
N ASP A 415 31.14 -3.27 -3.12
CA ASP A 415 29.77 -2.82 -2.82
C ASP A 415 28.85 -4.03 -2.63
N GLU A 416 27.86 -3.90 -1.72
CA GLU A 416 26.95 -4.99 -1.36
C GLU A 416 25.50 -4.56 -1.49
N VAL A 417 24.68 -5.50 -1.95
CA VAL A 417 23.23 -5.44 -1.96
C VAL A 417 22.70 -6.57 -1.09
N LYS A 418 21.76 -6.26 -0.19
CA LYS A 418 21.19 -7.22 0.75
C LYS A 418 19.67 -7.27 0.65
N TRP A 419 19.11 -8.43 0.96
CA TRP A 419 17.68 -8.64 1.17
C TRP A 419 17.48 -9.78 2.17
N LYS A 420 16.25 -9.93 2.69
CA LYS A 420 15.89 -10.99 3.61
C LYS A 420 14.77 -11.83 3.02
N THR A 421 14.86 -13.13 3.20
CA THR A 421 13.72 -14.05 3.12
C THR A 421 13.25 -14.36 4.54
N TYR A 422 11.93 -14.32 4.74
CA TYR A 422 11.32 -14.51 6.05
C TYR A 422 9.91 -15.08 5.93
N SER A 423 9.46 -15.82 6.93
CA SER A 423 8.09 -16.34 6.98
C SER A 423 7.16 -15.37 7.73
N ILE A 424 5.93 -15.23 7.24
CA ILE A 424 4.85 -14.60 7.98
C ILE A 424 3.90 -15.72 8.41
N SER A 425 4.33 -16.41 9.44
CA SER A 425 3.60 -17.50 10.07
C SER A 425 3.99 -17.66 11.53
N SER A 426 3.07 -18.16 12.34
CA SER A 426 3.29 -18.46 13.75
C SER A 426 3.02 -19.93 14.02
N ASP A 427 4.07 -20.69 14.39
CA ASP A 427 3.93 -22.08 14.85
C ASP A 427 3.43 -22.16 16.30
N VAL A 428 3.64 -21.08 17.02
CA VAL A 428 3.12 -20.88 18.37
C VAL A 428 2.52 -19.48 18.44
N TRP A 429 1.24 -19.40 18.73
CA TRP A 429 0.58 -18.14 18.99
C TRP A 429 0.69 -17.72 20.44
N GLN A 430 1.02 -16.45 20.67
CA GLN A 430 1.00 -15.78 21.95
C GLN A 430 0.52 -14.33 21.70
N PRO A 431 -0.56 -13.87 22.37
CA PRO A 431 -1.03 -12.50 22.25
C PRO A 431 0.06 -11.47 22.55
N GLY A 432 0.15 -10.41 21.73
CA GLY A 432 1.15 -9.35 21.91
C GLY A 432 2.56 -9.72 21.47
N SER A 433 2.73 -10.77 20.67
CA SER A 433 4.01 -11.11 20.06
C SER A 433 4.50 -10.03 19.09
N VAL A 434 5.79 -10.03 18.78
CA VAL A 434 6.39 -9.11 17.80
C VAL A 434 5.66 -9.24 16.46
N GLY A 435 5.17 -8.10 15.93
CA GLY A 435 4.39 -8.05 14.68
C GLY A 435 2.87 -8.03 14.88
N ASP A 436 2.38 -8.23 16.11
CA ASP A 436 0.96 -8.05 16.41
C ASP A 436 0.56 -6.57 16.38
N GLU A 437 -0.58 -6.28 15.77
CA GLU A 437 -1.30 -5.02 16.00
C GLU A 437 -2.06 -5.14 17.36
N LYS A 438 -2.39 -4.03 17.99
CA LYS A 438 -3.09 -4.06 19.29
C LYS A 438 -4.37 -4.91 19.20
N GLY A 439 -4.38 -6.06 19.87
CA GLY A 439 -5.52 -6.98 19.90
C GLY A 439 -5.70 -7.84 18.63
N ILE A 440 -4.75 -7.84 17.70
CA ILE A 440 -4.82 -8.61 16.45
C ILE A 440 -3.49 -9.32 16.22
N SER A 441 -3.54 -10.64 16.01
CA SER A 441 -2.38 -11.46 15.64
C SER A 441 -2.62 -12.14 14.29
N THR A 442 -1.75 -11.92 13.31
CA THR A 442 -1.77 -12.70 12.07
C THR A 442 -1.11 -14.06 12.32
N LEU A 443 -1.87 -15.15 12.22
CA LEU A 443 -1.31 -16.50 12.39
C LEU A 443 -0.45 -16.91 11.21
N PHE A 444 -0.90 -16.62 10.02
CA PHE A 444 -0.17 -16.84 8.76
C PHE A 444 -0.84 -16.08 7.62
N LYS A 445 -0.08 -15.85 6.56
CA LYS A 445 -0.59 -15.40 5.25
C LYS A 445 0.20 -16.01 4.10
N GLY A 446 -0.49 -16.18 2.96
CA GLY A 446 0.12 -16.70 1.75
C GLY A 446 0.06 -18.22 1.61
N VAL A 447 -0.60 -18.97 2.50
CA VAL A 447 -0.90 -20.39 2.26
C VAL A 447 -1.78 -20.53 1.02
N PRO A 448 -1.90 -21.73 0.42
CA PRO A 448 -2.81 -21.92 -0.72
C PRO A 448 -4.22 -21.41 -0.43
N ASN A 449 -4.87 -20.78 -1.41
CA ASN A 449 -6.25 -20.30 -1.26
C ASN A 449 -7.24 -21.46 -1.49
N THR A 450 -7.26 -22.41 -0.55
CA THR A 450 -8.09 -23.64 -0.58
C THR A 450 -8.78 -23.85 0.75
N SER A 451 -9.43 -24.98 0.94
CA SER A 451 -9.97 -25.42 2.22
C SER A 451 -8.85 -25.94 3.11
N HIS A 452 -8.88 -25.56 4.37
CA HIS A 452 -7.91 -25.88 5.40
C HIS A 452 -8.58 -26.20 6.73
N GLN A 453 -7.83 -26.89 7.60
CA GLN A 453 -8.18 -27.14 9.01
C GLN A 453 -7.17 -26.41 9.92
N LEU A 454 -7.61 -25.35 10.59
CA LEU A 454 -6.85 -24.69 11.65
C LEU A 454 -7.08 -25.39 12.98
N VAL A 455 -6.00 -25.67 13.73
CA VAL A 455 -6.06 -26.18 15.09
C VAL A 455 -5.17 -25.33 15.99
N LEU A 456 -5.74 -24.85 17.12
CA LEU A 456 -4.99 -24.22 18.20
C LEU A 456 -5.06 -25.09 19.44
N ILE A 457 -3.88 -25.48 19.96
CA ILE A 457 -3.74 -26.32 21.13
C ILE A 457 -3.06 -25.48 22.23
N PRO A 458 -3.78 -25.05 23.26
CA PRO A 458 -3.20 -24.25 24.33
C PRO A 458 -2.24 -25.05 25.20
N ASP A 459 -1.29 -24.35 25.80
CA ASP A 459 -0.42 -24.89 26.82
C ASP A 459 -1.22 -25.06 28.15
N LYS A 460 -1.10 -26.21 28.82
CA LYS A 460 -1.51 -26.47 30.22
C LYS A 460 -2.91 -25.92 30.62
N ASN A 461 -3.96 -26.22 29.85
CA ASN A 461 -5.34 -25.80 30.15
C ASN A 461 -5.59 -24.26 30.13
N GLU A 462 -4.75 -23.49 29.51
CA GLU A 462 -4.98 -22.07 29.33
C GLU A 462 -6.22 -21.81 28.48
N LYS A 463 -6.96 -20.74 28.81
CA LYS A 463 -8.09 -20.29 27.99
C LYS A 463 -7.58 -19.42 26.87
N LEU A 464 -7.96 -19.72 25.63
CA LEU A 464 -7.67 -18.87 24.48
C LEU A 464 -8.56 -17.63 24.52
N PRO A 465 -8.03 -16.41 24.69
CA PRO A 465 -8.82 -15.17 24.82
C PRO A 465 -9.30 -14.65 23.47
N ILE A 466 -9.62 -15.51 22.51
CA ILE A 466 -10.01 -15.18 21.14
C ILE A 466 -11.48 -14.79 21.11
N SER A 467 -11.76 -13.58 20.65
CA SER A 467 -13.13 -13.08 20.45
C SER A 467 -13.64 -13.27 19.02
N GLU A 468 -12.75 -13.05 18.04
CA GLU A 468 -13.09 -13.18 16.62
C GLU A 468 -11.93 -13.79 15.84
N ILE A 469 -12.23 -14.39 14.70
CA ILE A 469 -11.28 -14.89 13.72
C ILE A 469 -11.63 -14.28 12.38
N LYS A 470 -10.67 -13.59 11.76
CA LYS A 470 -10.81 -13.11 10.37
C LYS A 470 -10.11 -14.06 9.43
N VAL A 471 -10.86 -14.52 8.43
CA VAL A 471 -10.35 -15.36 7.35
C VAL A 471 -10.40 -14.56 6.07
N TYR A 472 -9.25 -14.48 5.39
CA TYR A 472 -9.13 -13.76 4.13
C TYR A 472 -9.02 -14.73 2.97
N ARG A 473 -9.82 -14.49 1.94
CA ARG A 473 -9.93 -15.33 0.76
C ARG A 473 -9.68 -14.49 -0.49
N PRO A 474 -8.53 -14.63 -1.15
CA PRO A 474 -8.29 -14.02 -2.46
C PRO A 474 -9.38 -14.35 -3.48
N PHE A 475 -9.59 -13.43 -4.42
CA PHE A 475 -10.64 -13.58 -5.43
C PHE A 475 -10.38 -14.75 -6.39
N TYR A 476 -9.12 -14.98 -6.76
CA TYR A 476 -8.72 -16.12 -7.57
C TYR A 476 -7.95 -17.16 -6.75
N ASN A 477 -8.11 -18.41 -7.13
CA ASN A 477 -7.22 -19.49 -6.72
C ASN A 477 -5.99 -19.48 -7.64
N ARG A 478 -4.82 -19.77 -7.08
CA ARG A 478 -3.57 -19.91 -7.80
C ARG A 478 -3.11 -21.36 -7.81
#